data_1f138c04cd01507f0833eba9ac13d9aa
#
_entry.id   1f138c04cd01507f0833eba9ac13d9aa
#
_cell.length_a   1.000
_cell.length_b   1.000
_cell.length_c   1.000
_cell.angle_alpha   90.00
_cell.angle_beta   90.00
_cell.angle_gamma   90.00
#
_symmetry.space_group_name_H-M   'P 1'
#
loop_
_entity.id
_entity.type
_entity.pdbx_description
1 polymer ?
#
loop_
_entity_poly.entity_id
_entity_poly.type
_entity_poly.pdbx_seq_one_letter_code
_entity_poly.pdbx_strand_id
1 'polypeptide(L)'
;MPMDRIDNKYINGAIYELVGSLGIKESIHIKTIREPFCAGKVKESIETIANYLGLPIVVNLQYVPATYQRRKIGGGSTSDEFNSSALVKTDSAGRGIEGITAQVSIPSYLPLYGTPGLQGFCISVKISDNCQRHPETFMALMAHELSHVVLHSLWHKEKNNEVYTDLAAMILGFSEVINIGRKVVETQDHVFSSQTFTTTYGYLSDEQFYFALNRVRSILRDKTTSWNDLKGKTIQKLTAYKKQLYFYGKRLRELNKFIECLDKNPRRKIRKEDVPKVIEVHGPNYIGRFASVLRNNEKKLKEVELLYSDRFEHPQHYTKQKLDSLRMFCENLNALVLNFTRESDLLSNDLTILRRCFSFFDRLKVSRQSRSLG
;
A
#
# COMPACT_ATOMS: atom_id res chain seq x y z
N MET A 1 -18.12 -9.68 26.78
CA MET A 1 -19.36 -10.16 26.10
C MET A 1 -19.36 -11.68 26.11
N PRO A 2 -20.49 -12.36 26.32
CA PRO A 2 -20.56 -13.80 26.15
C PRO A 2 -20.24 -14.15 24.69
N MET A 3 -19.43 -15.18 24.45
CA MET A 3 -18.99 -15.66 23.12
C MET A 3 -20.16 -16.03 22.18
N ASP A 4 -21.32 -16.33 22.69
CA ASP A 4 -22.51 -16.78 21.93
C ASP A 4 -23.18 -15.67 21.07
N ARG A 5 -22.68 -14.44 21.09
CA ARG A 5 -23.23 -13.31 20.33
C ARG A 5 -22.34 -12.81 19.19
N ILE A 6 -21.20 -13.46 18.92
CA ILE A 6 -20.30 -13.08 17.84
C ILE A 6 -20.76 -13.76 16.55
N ASP A 7 -21.59 -13.07 15.79
CA ASP A 7 -22.05 -13.51 14.48
C ASP A 7 -21.17 -12.97 13.33
N ASN A 8 -21.39 -13.49 12.14
CA ASN A 8 -20.68 -13.07 10.93
C ASN A 8 -20.90 -11.57 10.60
N LYS A 9 -22.02 -10.98 10.99
CA LYS A 9 -22.32 -9.57 10.78
C LYS A 9 -21.44 -8.69 11.68
N TYR A 10 -21.27 -9.09 12.94
CA TYR A 10 -20.37 -8.42 13.88
C TYR A 10 -18.93 -8.47 13.37
N ILE A 11 -18.43 -9.65 12.99
CA ILE A 11 -17.07 -9.84 12.44
C ILE A 11 -16.86 -8.98 11.20
N ASN A 12 -17.80 -8.99 10.27
CA ASN A 12 -17.71 -8.17 9.06
C ASN A 12 -17.67 -6.67 9.37
N GLY A 13 -18.51 -6.20 10.31
CA GLY A 13 -18.51 -4.81 10.77
C GLY A 13 -17.16 -4.41 11.38
N ALA A 14 -16.61 -5.25 12.27
CA ALA A 14 -15.31 -5.04 12.90
C ALA A 14 -14.16 -5.00 11.87
N ILE A 15 -14.15 -5.89 10.88
CA ILE A 15 -13.17 -5.88 9.80
C ILE A 15 -13.23 -4.56 9.02
N TYR A 16 -14.41 -4.08 8.63
CA TYR A 16 -14.53 -2.82 7.90
C TYR A 16 -14.10 -1.61 8.72
N GLU A 17 -14.43 -1.57 10.00
CA GLU A 17 -14.00 -0.52 10.92
C GLU A 17 -12.47 -0.47 11.04
N LEU A 18 -11.85 -1.63 11.26
CA LEU A 18 -10.40 -1.77 11.35
C LEU A 18 -9.69 -1.44 10.03
N VAL A 19 -10.21 -1.93 8.89
CA VAL A 19 -9.65 -1.57 7.56
C VAL A 19 -9.81 -0.08 7.28
N GLY A 20 -10.84 0.56 7.80
CA GLY A 20 -11.03 2.01 7.69
C GLY A 20 -9.96 2.81 8.43
N SER A 21 -9.55 2.37 9.62
CA SER A 21 -8.57 3.04 10.48
C SER A 21 -7.12 2.62 10.22
N LEU A 22 -6.87 1.32 9.99
CA LEU A 22 -5.53 0.75 9.84
C LEU A 22 -5.11 0.56 8.38
N GLY A 23 -6.06 0.49 7.44
CA GLY A 23 -5.82 -0.05 6.11
C GLY A 23 -5.75 -1.57 6.12
N ILE A 24 -5.26 -2.17 5.04
CA ILE A 24 -5.05 -3.62 4.93
C ILE A 24 -3.67 -3.88 4.32
N LYS A 25 -2.95 -4.89 4.83
CA LYS A 25 -1.61 -5.28 4.36
C LYS A 25 -1.66 -6.60 3.61
N GLU A 26 -0.73 -6.75 2.66
CA GLU A 26 -0.43 -8.06 2.09
C GLU A 26 0.11 -9.01 3.16
N SER A 27 -0.16 -10.31 2.96
CA SER A 27 0.31 -11.31 3.92
C SER A 27 1.83 -11.38 3.97
N ILE A 28 2.37 -11.37 5.19
CA ILE A 28 3.79 -11.60 5.40
C ILE A 28 4.15 -13.04 5.02
N HIS A 29 5.30 -13.22 4.40
CA HIS A 29 5.81 -14.55 4.15
C HIS A 29 6.33 -15.16 5.45
N ILE A 30 5.77 -16.27 5.90
CA ILE A 30 6.06 -16.89 7.20
C ILE A 30 7.57 -17.16 7.41
N LYS A 31 8.30 -17.50 6.34
CA LYS A 31 9.76 -17.75 6.40
C LYS A 31 10.54 -16.55 6.91
N THR A 32 10.10 -15.32 6.60
CA THR A 32 10.75 -14.07 7.04
C THR A 32 10.87 -13.99 8.57
N ILE A 33 9.90 -14.55 9.28
CA ILE A 33 9.86 -14.55 10.75
C ILE A 33 10.42 -15.86 11.30
N ARG A 34 10.09 -16.98 10.66
CA ARG A 34 10.42 -18.33 11.11
C ARG A 34 11.93 -18.62 11.07
N GLU A 35 12.63 -18.20 10.02
CA GLU A 35 14.06 -18.45 9.87
C GLU A 35 14.90 -17.86 11.01
N PRO A 36 14.79 -16.56 11.37
CA PRO A 36 15.52 -16.03 12.52
C PRO A 36 15.08 -16.67 13.84
N PHE A 37 13.78 -17.00 13.99
CA PHE A 37 13.28 -17.66 15.19
C PHE A 37 13.92 -19.04 15.40
N CYS A 38 13.94 -19.88 14.37
CA CYS A 38 14.56 -21.21 14.42
C CYS A 38 16.09 -21.15 14.58
N ALA A 39 16.71 -20.04 14.17
CA ALA A 39 18.13 -19.78 14.42
C ALA A 39 18.42 -19.25 15.84
N GLY A 40 17.45 -19.26 16.75
CA GLY A 40 17.59 -18.79 18.13
C GLY A 40 17.51 -17.27 18.31
N LYS A 41 17.28 -16.51 17.23
CA LYS A 41 17.17 -15.05 17.25
C LYS A 41 15.73 -14.61 17.56
N VAL A 42 15.22 -15.04 18.70
CA VAL A 42 13.81 -14.85 19.10
C VAL A 42 13.44 -13.37 19.17
N LYS A 43 14.30 -12.54 19.76
CA LYS A 43 14.07 -11.09 19.84
C LYS A 43 13.95 -10.46 18.44
N GLU A 44 14.85 -10.79 17.52
CA GLU A 44 14.82 -10.29 16.11
C GLU A 44 13.52 -10.68 15.42
N SER A 45 13.01 -11.90 15.64
CA SER A 45 11.73 -12.35 15.10
C SER A 45 10.56 -11.55 15.64
N ILE A 46 10.53 -11.27 16.94
CA ILE A 46 9.48 -10.46 17.56
C ILE A 46 9.52 -9.02 17.02
N GLU A 47 10.70 -8.42 16.90
CA GLU A 47 10.89 -7.08 16.34
C GLU A 47 10.50 -7.04 14.84
N THR A 48 10.74 -8.13 14.10
CA THR A 48 10.28 -8.26 12.71
C THR A 48 8.75 -8.28 12.64
N ILE A 49 8.07 -9.04 13.52
CA ILE A 49 6.60 -9.04 13.62
C ILE A 49 6.11 -7.62 13.95
N ALA A 50 6.71 -6.96 14.95
CA ALA A 50 6.35 -5.61 15.36
C ALA A 50 6.48 -4.60 14.20
N ASN A 51 7.62 -4.62 13.50
CA ASN A 51 7.86 -3.74 12.35
C ASN A 51 6.84 -3.99 11.24
N TYR A 52 6.50 -5.24 10.97
CA TYR A 52 5.49 -5.57 9.95
C TYR A 52 4.09 -5.08 10.36
N LEU A 53 3.76 -5.15 11.64
CA LEU A 53 2.54 -4.53 12.18
C LEU A 53 2.58 -3.00 12.13
N GLY A 54 3.73 -2.38 11.85
CA GLY A 54 3.90 -0.92 11.84
C GLY A 54 4.29 -0.33 13.19
N LEU A 55 4.86 -1.17 14.06
CA LEU A 55 5.38 -0.80 15.38
C LEU A 55 6.92 -0.83 15.34
N PRO A 56 7.61 0.27 15.05
CA PRO A 56 9.08 0.35 15.06
C PRO A 56 9.61 0.46 16.51
N ILE A 57 9.26 -0.52 17.34
CA ILE A 57 9.57 -0.59 18.77
C ILE A 57 10.83 -1.41 19.04
N VAL A 58 11.40 -1.23 20.22
CA VAL A 58 12.46 -2.08 20.78
C VAL A 58 11.84 -3.03 21.80
N VAL A 59 12.12 -4.31 21.67
CA VAL A 59 11.58 -5.34 22.56
C VAL A 59 12.52 -5.60 23.73
N ASN A 60 12.00 -5.44 24.96
CA ASN A 60 12.63 -5.92 26.19
C ASN A 60 12.11 -7.31 26.50
N LEU A 61 12.88 -8.35 26.10
CA LEU A 61 12.46 -9.74 26.17
C LEU A 61 12.80 -10.36 27.52
N GLN A 62 11.83 -11.05 28.12
CA GLN A 62 11.97 -11.84 29.36
C GLN A 62 11.46 -13.26 29.13
N TYR A 63 12.24 -14.26 29.55
CA TYR A 63 11.82 -15.65 29.57
C TYR A 63 11.15 -16.00 30.88
N VAL A 64 10.04 -16.74 30.80
CA VAL A 64 9.32 -17.26 31.95
C VAL A 64 9.13 -18.78 31.80
N PRO A 65 9.03 -19.54 32.91
CA PRO A 65 8.78 -20.98 32.85
C PRO A 65 7.50 -21.32 32.07
N ALA A 66 7.45 -22.45 31.38
CA ALA A 66 6.26 -22.92 30.66
C ALA A 66 5.02 -23.06 31.55
N THR A 67 5.24 -23.30 32.86
CA THR A 67 4.16 -23.33 33.87
C THR A 67 3.74 -21.97 34.38
N TYR A 68 4.26 -20.88 33.81
CA TYR A 68 3.94 -19.53 34.23
C TYR A 68 2.47 -19.23 33.98
N GLN A 69 1.69 -19.23 35.08
CA GLN A 69 0.30 -18.80 35.05
C GLN A 69 0.22 -17.36 35.55
N ARG A 70 -0.49 -16.54 34.80
CA ARG A 70 -0.82 -15.18 35.23
C ARG A 70 -1.53 -15.24 36.58
N ARG A 71 -0.94 -14.69 37.65
CA ARG A 71 -1.70 -14.38 38.84
C ARG A 71 -2.79 -13.39 38.45
N LYS A 72 -4.08 -13.79 38.54
CA LYS A 72 -5.18 -12.84 38.62
C LYS A 72 -4.93 -11.99 39.84
N ILE A 73 -4.42 -10.78 39.67
CA ILE A 73 -4.29 -9.81 40.78
C ILE A 73 -5.73 -9.37 41.03
N GLY A 74 -6.33 -9.98 42.04
CA GLY A 74 -7.58 -9.50 42.62
C GLY A 74 -7.36 -8.12 43.17
N GLY A 75 -8.18 -7.18 42.78
CA GLY A 75 -8.45 -5.88 43.37
C GLY A 75 -7.27 -5.09 43.96
N GLY A 76 -6.91 -3.97 43.34
CA GLY A 76 -6.19 -2.90 43.97
C GLY A 76 -4.71 -2.75 43.70
N SER A 77 -4.26 -2.90 42.47
CA SER A 77 -2.95 -2.41 42.05
C SER A 77 -3.13 -1.18 41.15
N THR A 78 -2.58 -0.06 41.56
CA THR A 78 -2.50 1.22 40.86
C THR A 78 -1.44 1.22 39.72
N SER A 79 -1.12 0.06 39.12
CA SER A 79 -0.27 0.03 37.95
C SER A 79 -1.15 0.19 36.72
N ASP A 80 -1.03 1.33 36.07
CA ASP A 80 -1.68 1.70 34.79
C ASP A 80 -1.17 0.85 33.58
N GLU A 81 -0.74 -0.40 33.81
CA GLU A 81 -0.25 -1.29 32.80
C GLU A 81 -1.32 -2.33 32.41
N PHE A 82 -1.67 -2.35 31.13
CA PHE A 82 -2.47 -3.43 30.57
C PHE A 82 -1.57 -4.63 30.24
N ASN A 83 -1.89 -5.79 30.81
CA ASN A 83 -1.19 -7.04 30.50
C ASN A 83 -2.11 -7.95 29.70
N SER A 84 -1.78 -8.19 28.43
CA SER A 84 -2.48 -9.15 27.59
C SER A 84 -1.92 -10.56 27.75
N SER A 85 -2.74 -11.58 27.57
CA SER A 85 -2.31 -12.98 27.54
C SER A 85 -3.23 -13.76 26.61
N ALA A 86 -2.65 -14.54 25.71
CA ALA A 86 -3.43 -15.34 24.77
C ALA A 86 -4.24 -16.42 25.48
N LEU A 87 -5.51 -16.60 25.07
CA LEU A 87 -6.39 -17.65 25.57
C LEU A 87 -6.06 -18.97 24.86
N VAL A 88 -5.81 -20.00 25.66
CA VAL A 88 -5.67 -21.37 25.21
C VAL A 88 -6.99 -22.09 25.44
N LYS A 89 -7.66 -22.55 24.38
CA LYS A 89 -8.81 -23.46 24.49
C LYS A 89 -8.30 -24.89 24.34
N THR A 90 -8.38 -25.67 25.43
CA THR A 90 -8.09 -27.10 25.39
C THR A 90 -9.37 -27.89 25.15
N ASP A 91 -9.32 -28.87 24.24
CA ASP A 91 -10.42 -29.83 24.12
C ASP A 91 -10.48 -30.76 25.31
N SER A 92 -11.65 -30.88 25.83
CA SER A 92 -12.41 -31.86 26.62
C SER A 92 -11.75 -32.86 27.57
N ALA A 93 -10.43 -32.96 27.74
CA ALA A 93 -9.83 -33.94 28.65
C ALA A 93 -9.04 -33.37 29.82
N GLY A 94 -8.95 -32.04 29.99
CA GLY A 94 -8.48 -31.40 31.23
C GLY A 94 -7.02 -31.66 31.68
N ARG A 95 -6.22 -32.40 30.92
CA ARG A 95 -4.81 -32.58 31.20
C ARG A 95 -3.98 -31.71 30.26
N GLY A 96 -3.58 -30.53 30.78
CA GLY A 96 -2.96 -29.51 30.00
C GLY A 96 -1.63 -29.98 29.37
N ILE A 97 -1.58 -29.89 28.05
CA ILE A 97 -0.33 -29.71 27.34
C ILE A 97 0.30 -28.43 27.88
N GLU A 98 1.61 -28.41 28.14
CA GLU A 98 2.34 -27.19 28.53
C GLU A 98 2.13 -26.15 27.41
N GLY A 99 1.21 -25.21 27.62
CA GLY A 99 0.88 -24.18 26.64
C GLY A 99 2.06 -23.24 26.41
N ILE A 100 2.15 -22.69 25.21
CA ILE A 100 3.05 -21.59 24.92
C ILE A 100 2.42 -20.30 25.48
N THR A 101 3.21 -19.52 26.20
CA THR A 101 2.78 -18.22 26.72
C THR A 101 3.52 -17.08 26.01
N ALA A 102 2.78 -16.11 25.53
CA ALA A 102 3.30 -14.80 25.12
C ALA A 102 2.47 -13.73 25.84
N GLN A 103 3.14 -12.71 26.34
CA GLN A 103 2.49 -11.60 27.05
C GLN A 103 3.21 -10.32 26.76
N VAL A 104 2.46 -9.26 26.45
CA VAL A 104 2.97 -7.91 26.25
C VAL A 104 2.49 -6.99 27.37
N SER A 105 3.41 -6.24 27.96
CA SER A 105 3.08 -5.19 28.94
C SER A 105 2.92 -3.86 28.21
N ILE A 106 1.72 -3.32 28.21
CA ILE A 106 1.38 -2.07 27.53
C ILE A 106 1.39 -0.94 28.55
N PRO A 107 2.32 0.03 28.45
CA PRO A 107 2.37 1.16 29.36
C PRO A 107 1.14 2.08 29.18
N SER A 108 0.79 2.81 30.24
CA SER A 108 -0.34 3.76 30.23
C SER A 108 -0.21 4.85 29.17
N TYR A 109 1.02 5.23 28.85
CA TYR A 109 1.33 6.17 27.78
C TYR A 109 2.02 5.45 26.62
N LEU A 110 1.34 5.42 25.47
CA LEU A 110 1.90 4.99 24.19
C LEU A 110 1.88 6.15 23.20
N PRO A 111 2.95 6.36 22.43
CA PRO A 111 2.91 7.27 21.29
C PRO A 111 1.86 6.81 20.28
N LEU A 112 1.29 7.76 19.52
CA LEU A 112 0.26 7.46 18.52
C LEU A 112 0.82 6.58 17.39
N TYR A 113 0.06 5.57 17.00
CA TYR A 113 0.39 4.66 15.91
C TYR A 113 0.67 5.42 14.59
N GLY A 114 1.71 5.00 13.89
CA GLY A 114 2.15 5.63 12.64
C GLY A 114 2.91 6.95 12.81
N THR A 115 3.23 7.37 14.06
CA THR A 115 4.05 8.56 14.33
C THR A 115 5.50 8.21 14.66
N PRO A 116 6.47 9.12 14.44
CA PRO A 116 7.87 8.90 14.79
C PRO A 116 8.10 8.62 16.30
N GLY A 117 7.17 9.00 17.17
CA GLY A 117 7.27 8.75 18.60
C GLY A 117 7.34 7.28 19.00
N LEU A 118 6.85 6.37 18.15
CA LEU A 118 7.00 4.92 18.36
C LEU A 118 8.40 4.40 18.04
N GLN A 119 9.20 5.15 17.30
CA GLN A 119 10.53 4.69 16.90
C GLN A 119 11.45 4.52 18.12
N GLY A 120 11.90 3.29 18.34
CA GLY A 120 12.75 2.96 19.50
C GLY A 120 12.03 2.91 20.85
N PHE A 121 10.68 3.05 20.88
CA PHE A 121 9.90 2.93 22.11
C PHE A 121 10.02 1.50 22.65
N CYS A 122 10.34 1.36 23.95
CA CYS A 122 10.60 0.07 24.57
C CYS A 122 9.31 -0.59 25.07
N ILE A 123 9.04 -1.81 24.64
CA ILE A 123 7.91 -2.64 25.09
C ILE A 123 8.44 -3.92 25.74
N SER A 124 7.96 -4.23 26.94
CA SER A 124 8.32 -5.47 27.63
C SER A 124 7.47 -6.63 27.15
N VAL A 125 8.14 -7.72 26.76
CA VAL A 125 7.53 -8.95 26.27
C VAL A 125 8.01 -10.12 27.10
N LYS A 126 7.08 -10.91 27.65
CA LYS A 126 7.35 -12.16 28.37
C LYS A 126 6.95 -13.32 27.48
N ILE A 127 7.83 -14.29 27.35
CA ILE A 127 7.58 -15.51 26.58
C ILE A 127 7.97 -16.75 27.41
N SER A 128 7.27 -17.84 27.20
CA SER A 128 7.62 -19.10 27.84
C SER A 128 8.90 -19.69 27.23
N ASP A 129 9.69 -20.37 28.07
CA ASP A 129 10.95 -21.03 27.68
C ASP A 129 10.75 -22.15 26.64
N ASN A 130 9.55 -22.74 26.57
CA ASN A 130 9.16 -23.75 25.60
C ASN A 130 8.64 -23.20 24.25
N CYS A 131 8.71 -21.89 24.02
CA CYS A 131 8.16 -21.24 22.82
C CYS A 131 8.70 -21.81 21.49
N GLN A 132 9.90 -22.39 21.49
CA GLN A 132 10.52 -22.98 20.30
C GLN A 132 9.91 -24.33 19.88
N ARG A 133 9.11 -24.98 20.72
CA ARG A 133 8.48 -26.27 20.37
C ARG A 133 7.47 -26.13 19.22
N HIS A 134 6.77 -24.99 19.15
CA HIS A 134 5.75 -24.70 18.14
C HIS A 134 5.97 -23.30 17.54
N PRO A 135 6.94 -23.12 16.64
CA PRO A 135 7.33 -21.81 16.09
C PRO A 135 6.16 -21.05 15.45
N GLU A 136 5.32 -21.73 14.67
CA GLU A 136 4.19 -21.14 13.97
C GLU A 136 3.13 -20.59 14.95
N THR A 137 2.87 -21.36 16.01
CA THR A 137 1.94 -20.94 17.07
C THR A 137 2.50 -19.74 17.84
N PHE A 138 3.80 -19.76 18.16
CA PHE A 138 4.44 -18.62 18.80
C PHE A 138 4.32 -17.35 17.96
N MET A 139 4.56 -17.43 16.65
CA MET A 139 4.45 -16.28 15.75
C MET A 139 3.01 -15.76 15.66
N ALA A 140 2.01 -16.65 15.63
CA ALA A 140 0.60 -16.29 15.65
C ALA A 140 0.22 -15.58 16.95
N LEU A 141 0.65 -16.10 18.09
CA LEU A 141 0.46 -15.48 19.41
C LEU A 141 1.12 -14.11 19.49
N MET A 142 2.37 -13.97 19.03
CA MET A 142 3.07 -12.69 19.06
C MET A 142 2.41 -11.65 18.15
N ALA A 143 1.89 -12.05 17.00
CA ALA A 143 1.12 -11.14 16.14
C ALA A 143 -0.16 -10.66 16.84
N HIS A 144 -0.87 -11.54 17.55
CA HIS A 144 -2.02 -11.18 18.38
C HIS A 144 -1.62 -10.20 19.49
N GLU A 145 -0.62 -10.56 20.32
CA GLU A 145 -0.20 -9.76 21.47
C GLU A 145 0.29 -8.36 21.07
N LEU A 146 1.06 -8.26 19.99
CA LEU A 146 1.52 -6.97 19.48
C LEU A 146 0.39 -6.16 18.82
N SER A 147 -0.69 -6.81 18.37
CA SER A 147 -1.87 -6.10 17.86
C SER A 147 -2.64 -5.39 18.97
N HIS A 148 -2.57 -5.84 20.23
CA HIS A 148 -3.02 -5.04 21.37
C HIS A 148 -2.26 -3.70 21.45
N VAL A 149 -0.93 -3.71 21.26
CA VAL A 149 -0.14 -2.47 21.24
C VAL A 149 -0.62 -1.53 20.12
N VAL A 150 -0.92 -2.05 18.92
CA VAL A 150 -1.47 -1.25 17.83
C VAL A 150 -2.79 -0.60 18.23
N LEU A 151 -3.75 -1.36 18.75
CA LEU A 151 -5.07 -0.87 19.12
C LEU A 151 -5.01 0.12 20.30
N HIS A 152 -4.15 -0.13 21.28
CA HIS A 152 -3.92 0.79 22.41
C HIS A 152 -3.27 2.09 21.94
N SER A 153 -2.27 2.01 21.09
CA SER A 153 -1.58 3.17 20.51
C SER A 153 -2.49 4.04 19.64
N LEU A 154 -3.52 3.45 19.01
CA LEU A 154 -4.56 4.16 18.28
C LEU A 154 -5.68 4.73 19.17
N TRP A 155 -5.68 4.44 20.46
CA TRP A 155 -6.80 4.75 21.36
C TRP A 155 -8.13 4.17 20.85
N HIS A 156 -8.05 3.00 20.17
CA HIS A 156 -9.23 2.39 19.59
C HIS A 156 -10.26 2.08 20.68
N LYS A 157 -11.55 2.32 20.41
CA LYS A 157 -12.63 2.07 21.42
C LYS A 157 -12.69 0.61 21.85
N GLU A 158 -12.36 -0.31 20.95
CA GLU A 158 -12.37 -1.76 21.18
C GLU A 158 -10.96 -2.32 21.50
N LYS A 159 -10.03 -1.48 21.99
CA LYS A 159 -8.64 -1.87 22.27
C LYS A 159 -8.46 -3.03 23.26
N ASN A 160 -9.46 -3.28 24.09
CA ASN A 160 -9.49 -4.38 25.07
C ASN A 160 -10.34 -5.57 24.60
N ASN A 161 -10.78 -5.55 23.34
CA ASN A 161 -11.62 -6.59 22.76
C ASN A 161 -10.76 -7.57 21.96
N GLU A 162 -10.69 -8.79 22.45
CA GLU A 162 -9.84 -9.85 21.91
C GLU A 162 -10.18 -10.22 20.46
N VAL A 163 -11.46 -10.15 20.08
CA VAL A 163 -11.89 -10.39 18.70
C VAL A 163 -11.35 -9.30 17.77
N TYR A 164 -11.37 -8.02 18.20
CA TYR A 164 -10.77 -6.92 17.44
C TYR A 164 -9.27 -7.09 17.31
N THR A 165 -8.61 -7.64 18.35
CA THR A 165 -7.17 -7.91 18.33
C THR A 165 -6.81 -9.01 17.34
N ASP A 166 -7.55 -10.14 17.34
CA ASP A 166 -7.40 -11.19 16.32
C ASP A 166 -7.59 -10.63 14.90
N LEU A 167 -8.65 -9.86 14.70
CA LEU A 167 -8.95 -9.27 13.39
C LEU A 167 -7.91 -8.21 12.97
N ALA A 168 -7.39 -7.42 13.92
CA ALA A 168 -6.33 -6.44 13.63
C ALA A 168 -5.04 -7.13 13.15
N ALA A 169 -4.62 -8.21 13.80
CA ALA A 169 -3.51 -9.02 13.35
C ALA A 169 -3.73 -9.57 11.93
N MET A 170 -4.94 -10.07 11.65
CA MET A 170 -5.29 -10.62 10.32
C MET A 170 -5.21 -9.57 9.22
N ILE A 171 -5.79 -8.39 9.40
CA ILE A 171 -5.79 -7.32 8.38
C ILE A 171 -4.41 -6.68 8.19
N LEU A 172 -3.57 -6.71 9.22
CA LEU A 172 -2.19 -6.21 9.17
C LEU A 172 -1.19 -7.22 8.57
N GLY A 173 -1.68 -8.29 7.95
CA GLY A 173 -0.88 -9.20 7.13
C GLY A 173 -0.52 -10.52 7.80
N PHE A 174 -1.05 -10.83 8.98
CA PHE A 174 -0.76 -12.10 9.68
C PHE A 174 -1.85 -13.15 9.53
N SER A 175 -2.83 -12.96 8.65
CA SER A 175 -3.93 -13.91 8.46
C SER A 175 -3.46 -15.33 8.13
N GLU A 176 -2.43 -15.49 7.28
CA GLU A 176 -1.86 -16.80 6.93
C GLU A 176 -1.01 -17.38 8.06
N VAL A 177 -0.26 -16.55 8.78
CA VAL A 177 0.53 -16.98 9.95
C VAL A 177 -0.40 -17.54 11.04
N ILE A 178 -1.51 -16.82 11.33
CA ILE A 178 -2.52 -17.27 12.29
C ILE A 178 -3.21 -18.53 11.80
N ASN A 179 -3.54 -18.64 10.51
CA ASN A 179 -4.15 -19.84 9.94
C ASN A 179 -3.31 -21.09 10.16
N ILE A 180 -1.98 -20.98 10.06
CA ILE A 180 -1.05 -22.09 10.27
C ILE A 180 -0.84 -22.34 11.76
N GLY A 181 -0.64 -21.28 12.56
CA GLY A 181 -0.21 -21.37 13.95
C GLY A 181 -1.32 -21.55 14.99
N ARG A 182 -2.60 -21.32 14.62
CA ARG A 182 -3.71 -21.34 15.60
C ARG A 182 -4.04 -22.71 16.18
N LYS A 183 -3.60 -23.79 15.57
CA LYS A 183 -3.87 -25.17 16.04
C LYS A 183 -2.57 -25.94 16.22
N VAL A 184 -2.45 -26.53 17.38
CA VAL A 184 -1.41 -27.53 17.71
C VAL A 184 -2.08 -28.87 17.92
N VAL A 185 -1.59 -29.86 17.19
CA VAL A 185 -2.06 -31.25 17.32
C VAL A 185 -0.91 -32.05 17.85
N GLU A 186 -1.08 -32.66 19.03
CA GLU A 186 -0.07 -33.54 19.66
C GLU A 186 -0.69 -34.93 19.86
N THR A 187 0.06 -35.95 19.48
CA THR A 187 -0.34 -37.36 19.69
C THR A 187 0.55 -37.95 20.78
N GLN A 188 -0.07 -38.46 21.81
CA GLN A 188 0.63 -39.23 22.85
C GLN A 188 0.34 -40.72 22.64
N ASP A 189 1.38 -41.46 22.32
CA ASP A 189 1.30 -42.91 22.16
C ASP A 189 1.50 -43.61 23.51
N HIS A 190 0.52 -44.39 23.90
CA HIS A 190 0.58 -45.33 25.03
C HIS A 190 0.70 -46.73 24.48
N VAL A 191 1.22 -47.68 25.32
CA VAL A 191 1.49 -49.06 24.89
C VAL A 191 0.33 -49.77 24.19
N PHE A 192 -0.92 -49.33 24.47
CA PHE A 192 -2.15 -49.95 23.92
C PHE A 192 -3.13 -48.94 23.31
N SER A 193 -2.81 -47.65 23.29
CA SER A 193 -3.68 -46.63 22.75
C SER A 193 -2.92 -45.38 22.33
N SER A 194 -3.40 -44.66 21.31
CA SER A 194 -2.92 -43.35 20.92
C SER A 194 -3.99 -42.32 21.21
N GLN A 195 -3.62 -41.23 21.88
CA GLN A 195 -4.53 -40.12 22.17
C GLN A 195 -4.03 -38.87 21.45
N THR A 196 -4.92 -38.24 20.69
CA THR A 196 -4.64 -36.97 19.97
C THR A 196 -5.29 -35.80 20.70
N PHE A 197 -4.48 -34.83 21.05
CA PHE A 197 -4.91 -33.59 21.69
C PHE A 197 -4.81 -32.46 20.67
N THR A 198 -5.88 -31.66 20.55
CA THR A 198 -5.87 -30.45 19.72
C THR A 198 -6.03 -29.23 20.61
N THR A 199 -5.06 -28.35 20.57
CA THR A 199 -5.09 -27.05 21.25
C THR A 199 -5.33 -25.96 20.21
N THR A 200 -6.36 -25.12 20.42
CA THR A 200 -6.68 -24.01 19.53
C THR A 200 -6.37 -22.70 20.25
N TYR A 201 -5.62 -21.84 19.59
CA TYR A 201 -5.25 -20.51 20.07
C TYR A 201 -6.11 -19.43 19.36
N GLY A 202 -6.41 -18.34 20.06
CA GLY A 202 -7.24 -17.23 19.60
C GLY A 202 -8.68 -17.31 20.09
N TYR A 203 -9.42 -16.24 19.85
CA TYR A 203 -10.77 -16.01 20.42
C TYR A 203 -11.89 -16.35 19.44
N LEU A 204 -11.60 -16.46 18.15
CA LEU A 204 -12.56 -16.84 17.13
C LEU A 204 -12.75 -18.36 17.08
N SER A 205 -13.99 -18.84 16.96
CA SER A 205 -14.25 -20.24 16.60
C SER A 205 -13.68 -20.55 15.21
N ASP A 206 -13.62 -21.82 14.83
CA ASP A 206 -13.13 -22.20 13.49
C ASP A 206 -13.96 -21.57 12.38
N GLU A 207 -15.30 -21.63 12.50
CA GLU A 207 -16.23 -21.05 11.53
C GLU A 207 -16.03 -19.53 11.42
N GLN A 208 -15.96 -18.83 12.55
CA GLN A 208 -15.75 -17.39 12.64
C GLN A 208 -14.38 -17.00 12.03
N PHE A 209 -13.34 -17.77 12.33
CA PHE A 209 -12.01 -17.54 11.80
C PHE A 209 -11.97 -17.67 10.28
N TYR A 210 -12.51 -18.76 9.72
CA TYR A 210 -12.52 -18.96 8.27
C TYR A 210 -13.41 -17.95 7.56
N PHE A 211 -14.49 -17.50 8.16
CA PHE A 211 -15.28 -16.38 7.66
C PHE A 211 -14.43 -15.10 7.58
N ALA A 212 -13.74 -14.74 8.68
CA ALA A 212 -12.87 -13.57 8.75
C ALA A 212 -11.73 -13.67 7.73
N LEU A 213 -11.04 -14.81 7.64
CA LEU A 213 -9.95 -15.07 6.69
C LEU A 213 -10.38 -14.84 5.24
N ASN A 214 -11.51 -15.41 4.85
CA ASN A 214 -12.04 -15.23 3.49
C ASN A 214 -12.43 -13.77 3.23
N ARG A 215 -12.97 -13.08 4.24
CA ARG A 215 -13.34 -11.67 4.11
C ARG A 215 -12.12 -10.76 3.96
N VAL A 216 -11.08 -10.97 4.77
CA VAL A 216 -9.80 -10.25 4.68
C VAL A 216 -9.17 -10.45 3.30
N ARG A 217 -9.10 -11.71 2.82
CA ARG A 217 -8.58 -12.03 1.48
C ARG A 217 -9.37 -11.33 0.35
N SER A 218 -10.71 -11.29 0.46
CA SER A 218 -11.55 -10.60 -0.52
C SER A 218 -11.27 -9.10 -0.56
N ILE A 219 -11.25 -8.44 0.60
CA ILE A 219 -10.98 -7.00 0.69
C ILE A 219 -9.58 -6.66 0.17
N LEU A 220 -8.58 -7.47 0.52
CA LEU A 220 -7.21 -7.28 0.03
C LEU A 220 -7.16 -7.36 -1.49
N ARG A 221 -7.76 -8.39 -2.09
CA ARG A 221 -7.84 -8.56 -3.55
C ARG A 221 -8.51 -7.36 -4.23
N ASP A 222 -9.62 -6.85 -3.68
CA ASP A 222 -10.34 -5.71 -4.25
C ASP A 222 -9.48 -4.44 -4.20
N LYS A 223 -8.76 -4.21 -3.09
CA LYS A 223 -7.83 -3.08 -2.94
C LYS A 223 -6.64 -3.17 -3.90
N THR A 224 -6.05 -4.37 -4.04
CA THR A 224 -4.94 -4.63 -4.95
C THR A 224 -5.38 -4.44 -6.40
N THR A 225 -6.55 -4.95 -6.79
CA THR A 225 -7.12 -4.76 -8.13
C THR A 225 -7.33 -3.27 -8.42
N SER A 226 -7.97 -2.53 -7.50
CA SER A 226 -8.19 -1.10 -7.65
C SER A 226 -6.88 -0.31 -7.80
N TRP A 227 -5.84 -0.66 -7.06
CA TRP A 227 -4.52 -0.06 -7.18
C TRP A 227 -3.90 -0.32 -8.56
N ASN A 228 -3.91 -1.58 -9.00
CA ASN A 228 -3.32 -1.97 -10.28
C ASN A 228 -4.05 -1.32 -11.46
N ASP A 229 -5.37 -1.22 -11.42
CA ASP A 229 -6.18 -0.52 -12.43
C ASP A 229 -5.82 0.96 -12.53
N LEU A 230 -5.72 1.65 -11.38
CA LEU A 230 -5.34 3.06 -11.34
C LEU A 230 -3.91 3.27 -11.84
N LYS A 231 -2.98 2.40 -11.42
CA LYS A 231 -1.58 2.41 -11.89
C LYS A 231 -1.51 2.22 -13.40
N GLY A 232 -2.22 1.21 -13.94
CA GLY A 232 -2.28 0.94 -15.38
C GLY A 232 -2.85 2.11 -16.17
N LYS A 233 -3.96 2.71 -15.72
CA LYS A 233 -4.55 3.91 -16.34
C LYS A 233 -3.58 5.10 -16.31
N THR A 234 -2.84 5.27 -15.22
CA THR A 234 -1.85 6.35 -15.10
C THR A 234 -0.69 6.17 -16.10
N ILE A 235 -0.15 4.94 -16.23
CA ILE A 235 0.91 4.62 -17.19
C ILE A 235 0.44 4.88 -18.64
N GLN A 236 -0.77 4.45 -18.98
CA GLN A 236 -1.33 4.69 -20.31
C GLN A 236 -1.42 6.19 -20.62
N LYS A 237 -1.92 7.00 -19.69
CA LYS A 237 -2.03 8.46 -19.85
C LYS A 237 -0.65 9.12 -19.97
N LEU A 238 0.31 8.70 -19.16
CA LEU A 238 1.68 9.22 -19.21
C LEU A 238 2.33 8.91 -20.56
N THR A 239 2.17 7.68 -21.06
CA THR A 239 2.66 7.26 -22.37
C THR A 239 2.00 8.05 -23.51
N ALA A 240 0.69 8.27 -23.43
CA ALA A 240 -0.04 9.08 -24.40
C ALA A 240 0.45 10.53 -24.39
N TYR A 241 0.69 11.12 -23.20
CA TYR A 241 1.22 12.47 -23.05
C TYR A 241 2.62 12.63 -23.65
N LYS A 242 3.54 11.68 -23.39
CA LYS A 242 4.86 11.65 -24.04
C LYS A 242 4.76 11.63 -25.57
N LYS A 243 3.90 10.79 -26.10
CA LYS A 243 3.66 10.68 -27.53
C LYS A 243 3.10 11.99 -28.11
N GLN A 244 2.16 12.63 -27.44
CA GLN A 244 1.63 13.92 -27.87
C GLN A 244 2.71 15.01 -27.87
N LEU A 245 3.54 15.11 -26.84
CA LEU A 245 4.67 16.06 -26.77
C LEU A 245 5.67 15.86 -27.91
N TYR A 246 6.03 14.63 -28.20
CA TYR A 246 6.90 14.32 -29.34
C TYR A 246 6.30 14.82 -30.67
N PHE A 247 5.03 14.54 -30.94
CA PHE A 247 4.37 15.00 -32.16
C PHE A 247 4.18 16.51 -32.21
N TYR A 248 3.89 17.14 -31.06
CA TYR A 248 3.82 18.59 -30.97
C TYR A 248 5.15 19.23 -31.34
N GLY A 249 6.27 18.78 -30.77
CA GLY A 249 7.60 19.26 -31.12
C GLY A 249 7.93 19.06 -32.61
N LYS A 250 7.50 17.94 -33.22
CA LYS A 250 7.66 17.73 -34.65
C LYS A 250 6.86 18.72 -35.49
N ARG A 251 5.60 18.98 -35.14
CA ARG A 251 4.74 19.97 -35.81
C ARG A 251 5.26 21.40 -35.65
N LEU A 252 5.77 21.75 -34.47
CA LEU A 252 6.38 23.04 -34.24
C LEU A 252 7.63 23.27 -35.10
N ARG A 253 8.48 22.28 -35.27
CA ARG A 253 9.62 22.37 -36.20
C ARG A 253 9.18 22.54 -37.65
N GLU A 254 8.11 21.89 -38.06
CA GLU A 254 7.54 22.04 -39.39
C GLU A 254 6.95 23.46 -39.59
N LEU A 255 6.22 23.97 -38.60
CA LEU A 255 5.69 25.35 -38.60
C LEU A 255 6.82 26.38 -38.76
N ASN A 256 7.89 26.25 -37.99
CA ASN A 256 9.03 27.15 -38.05
C ASN A 256 9.64 27.17 -39.46
N LYS A 257 9.79 26.01 -40.10
CA LYS A 257 10.32 25.92 -41.48
C LYS A 257 9.41 26.56 -42.51
N PHE A 258 8.10 26.45 -42.36
CA PHE A 258 7.15 27.15 -43.26
C PHE A 258 7.30 28.67 -43.10
N ILE A 259 7.44 29.20 -41.88
CA ILE A 259 7.63 30.62 -41.62
C ILE A 259 8.98 31.10 -42.20
N GLU A 260 10.07 30.36 -41.99
CA GLU A 260 11.37 30.68 -42.59
C GLU A 260 11.32 30.70 -44.14
N CYS A 261 10.51 29.83 -44.75
CA CYS A 261 10.30 29.83 -46.17
C CYS A 261 9.49 31.03 -46.69
N LEU A 262 8.54 31.55 -45.87
CA LEU A 262 7.80 32.79 -46.15
C LEU A 262 8.73 34.00 -46.11
N ASP A 263 9.59 34.10 -45.09
CA ASP A 263 10.53 35.22 -44.90
C ASP A 263 11.58 35.32 -46.02
N LYS A 264 12.07 34.18 -46.51
CA LYS A 264 13.12 34.12 -47.53
C LYS A 264 12.65 34.34 -48.95
N ASN A 265 11.34 34.27 -49.22
CA ASN A 265 10.77 34.43 -50.56
C ASN A 265 9.55 35.35 -50.61
N PRO A 266 9.73 36.69 -50.40
CA PRO A 266 8.62 37.64 -50.35
C PRO A 266 7.92 37.86 -51.72
N ARG A 267 8.52 37.37 -52.84
CA ARG A 267 7.94 37.48 -54.17
C ARG A 267 7.03 36.30 -54.59
N ARG A 268 6.89 35.28 -53.75
CA ARG A 268 5.94 34.20 -54.03
C ARG A 268 4.52 34.71 -53.87
N LYS A 269 3.68 34.52 -54.89
CA LYS A 269 2.23 34.82 -54.89
C LYS A 269 1.51 33.82 -53.94
N ILE A 270 1.82 33.87 -52.65
CA ILE A 270 0.97 33.31 -51.61
C ILE A 270 -0.15 34.36 -51.50
N ARG A 271 -1.42 33.96 -51.70
CA ARG A 271 -2.53 34.84 -51.47
C ARG A 271 -2.45 35.27 -50.02
N LYS A 272 -2.18 36.57 -49.75
CA LYS A 272 -2.08 37.12 -48.41
C LYS A 272 -3.33 36.85 -47.56
N GLU A 273 -4.45 36.64 -48.23
CA GLU A 273 -5.74 36.30 -47.66
C GLU A 273 -5.77 34.91 -46.99
N ASP A 274 -4.90 34.00 -47.40
CA ASP A 274 -4.84 32.63 -46.89
C ASP A 274 -3.83 32.46 -45.71
N VAL A 275 -3.01 33.48 -45.40
CA VAL A 275 -2.08 33.46 -44.27
C VAL A 275 -2.86 33.90 -43.01
N PRO A 276 -2.90 33.10 -41.95
CA PRO A 276 -3.54 33.53 -40.72
C PRO A 276 -2.98 34.88 -40.29
N LYS A 277 -3.85 35.88 -40.07
CA LYS A 277 -3.48 37.26 -39.68
C LYS A 277 -2.51 37.30 -38.49
N VAL A 278 -2.61 36.32 -37.61
CA VAL A 278 -1.71 36.15 -36.44
C VAL A 278 -0.26 35.87 -36.85
N ILE A 279 -0.05 35.10 -37.96
CA ILE A 279 1.30 34.76 -38.46
C ILE A 279 1.87 35.96 -39.23
N GLU A 280 1.04 36.68 -39.96
CA GLU A 280 1.45 37.90 -40.69
C GLU A 280 1.93 39.00 -39.76
N VAL A 281 1.24 39.18 -38.61
CA VAL A 281 1.51 40.31 -37.67
C VAL A 281 2.55 39.92 -36.59
N HIS A 282 2.64 38.65 -36.20
CA HIS A 282 3.40 38.22 -34.99
C HIS A 282 4.34 37.01 -35.24
N GLY A 283 4.84 36.80 -36.47
CA GLY A 283 5.58 35.61 -36.89
C GLY A 283 6.60 35.05 -35.85
N PRO A 284 7.59 35.83 -35.39
CA PRO A 284 8.58 35.34 -34.41
C PRO A 284 7.99 35.10 -33.01
N ASN A 285 7.07 36.00 -32.56
CA ASN A 285 6.42 35.88 -31.25
C ASN A 285 5.40 34.71 -31.22
N TYR A 286 4.79 34.42 -32.36
CA TYR A 286 3.85 33.34 -32.53
C TYR A 286 4.51 31.97 -32.34
N ILE A 287 5.67 31.74 -32.95
CA ILE A 287 6.48 30.54 -32.74
C ILE A 287 6.94 30.44 -31.27
N GLY A 288 7.35 31.58 -30.71
CA GLY A 288 7.77 31.70 -29.30
C GLY A 288 6.71 31.22 -28.32
N ARG A 289 5.41 31.52 -28.60
CA ARG A 289 4.29 31.01 -27.81
C ARG A 289 4.24 29.47 -27.80
N PHE A 290 4.25 28.84 -28.96
CA PHE A 290 4.18 27.36 -29.06
C PHE A 290 5.47 26.69 -28.51
N ALA A 291 6.64 27.29 -28.69
CA ALA A 291 7.88 26.83 -28.09
C ALA A 291 7.85 26.92 -26.57
N SER A 292 7.24 27.95 -26.00
CA SER A 292 7.04 28.08 -24.56
C SER A 292 6.08 27.02 -24.03
N VAL A 293 4.98 26.76 -24.73
CA VAL A 293 4.02 25.69 -24.39
C VAL A 293 4.74 24.33 -24.36
N LEU A 294 5.56 24.04 -25.37
CA LEU A 294 6.35 22.79 -25.43
C LEU A 294 7.28 22.66 -24.20
N ARG A 295 8.14 23.65 -23.97
CA ARG A 295 9.09 23.65 -22.84
C ARG A 295 8.41 23.49 -21.48
N ASN A 296 7.30 24.19 -21.26
CA ASN A 296 6.55 24.10 -20.02
C ASN A 296 5.95 22.71 -19.81
N ASN A 297 5.46 22.08 -20.87
CA ASN A 297 4.89 20.74 -20.77
C ASN A 297 5.97 19.65 -20.67
N GLU A 298 7.15 19.82 -21.27
CA GLU A 298 8.32 18.95 -21.06
C GLU A 298 8.81 19.01 -19.59
N LYS A 299 8.84 20.21 -18.99
CA LYS A 299 9.14 20.36 -17.56
C LYS A 299 8.11 19.65 -16.69
N LYS A 300 6.82 19.88 -16.94
CA LYS A 300 5.73 19.19 -16.22
C LYS A 300 5.79 17.67 -16.38
N LEU A 301 6.14 17.17 -17.57
CA LEU A 301 6.31 15.74 -17.78
C LEU A 301 7.39 15.16 -16.86
N LYS A 302 8.56 15.80 -16.76
CA LYS A 302 9.63 15.36 -15.86
C LYS A 302 9.19 15.37 -14.39
N GLU A 303 8.47 16.41 -13.96
CA GLU A 303 7.91 16.49 -12.60
C GLU A 303 6.92 15.36 -12.33
N VAL A 304 6.04 15.06 -13.29
CA VAL A 304 5.07 13.96 -13.19
C VAL A 304 5.76 12.60 -13.16
N GLU A 305 6.82 12.40 -13.95
CA GLU A 305 7.61 11.15 -13.94
C GLU A 305 8.31 10.92 -12.60
N LEU A 306 8.90 11.96 -12.02
CA LEU A 306 9.51 11.89 -10.68
C LEU A 306 8.47 11.55 -9.62
N LEU A 307 7.33 12.23 -9.62
CA LEU A 307 6.23 11.96 -8.69
C LEU A 307 5.64 10.55 -8.89
N TYR A 308 5.61 10.05 -10.11
CA TYR A 308 5.16 8.69 -10.39
C TYR A 308 6.13 7.65 -9.81
N SER A 309 7.41 7.80 -10.07
CA SER A 309 8.43 6.87 -9.58
C SER A 309 8.47 6.80 -8.04
N ASP A 310 8.31 7.94 -7.36
CA ASP A 310 8.36 8.03 -5.90
C ASP A 310 7.09 7.52 -5.20
N ARG A 311 5.91 7.71 -5.83
CA ARG A 311 4.61 7.44 -5.19
C ARG A 311 3.97 6.10 -5.55
N PHE A 312 4.41 5.44 -6.62
CA PHE A 312 3.68 4.32 -7.22
C PHE A 312 4.46 2.99 -7.27
N GLU A 313 5.46 2.82 -6.41
CA GLU A 313 5.91 1.49 -6.06
C GLU A 313 4.72 0.68 -5.52
N HIS A 314 4.72 -0.62 -5.77
CA HIS A 314 3.65 -1.51 -5.29
C HIS A 314 3.58 -1.42 -3.74
N PRO A 315 2.51 -0.90 -3.14
CA PRO A 315 2.47 -0.75 -1.70
C PRO A 315 2.20 -2.12 -1.07
N GLN A 316 2.98 -2.47 -0.06
CA GLN A 316 2.65 -3.62 0.80
C GLN A 316 1.45 -3.34 1.73
N HIS A 317 1.00 -2.08 1.79
CA HIS A 317 -0.06 -1.62 2.66
C HIS A 317 -1.01 -0.68 1.93
N TYR A 318 -2.29 -1.10 1.78
CA TYR A 318 -3.34 -0.39 1.05
C TYR A 318 -4.21 0.41 2.02
N THR A 319 -3.89 1.69 2.21
CA THR A 319 -4.73 2.63 2.96
C THR A 319 -5.69 3.36 2.03
N LYS A 320 -6.81 3.84 2.55
CA LYS A 320 -7.75 4.70 1.81
C LYS A 320 -7.02 5.95 1.26
N GLN A 321 -6.19 6.58 2.10
CA GLN A 321 -5.43 7.78 1.73
C GLN A 321 -4.50 7.55 0.54
N LYS A 322 -3.81 6.39 0.49
CA LYS A 322 -2.95 6.04 -0.66
C LYS A 322 -3.76 5.85 -1.94
N LEU A 323 -4.90 5.17 -1.88
CA LEU A 323 -5.78 4.98 -3.03
C LEU A 323 -6.38 6.30 -3.51
N ASP A 324 -6.83 7.16 -2.61
CA ASP A 324 -7.39 8.48 -2.95
C ASP A 324 -6.30 9.40 -3.53
N SER A 325 -5.08 9.35 -3.00
CA SER A 325 -3.92 10.07 -3.55
C SER A 325 -3.61 9.63 -4.99
N LEU A 326 -3.67 8.31 -5.27
CA LEU A 326 -3.47 7.79 -6.63
C LEU A 326 -4.59 8.22 -7.59
N ARG A 327 -5.85 8.25 -7.13
CA ARG A 327 -6.98 8.76 -7.92
C ARG A 327 -6.79 10.22 -8.30
N MET A 328 -6.50 11.07 -7.31
CA MET A 328 -6.22 12.50 -7.55
C MET A 328 -5.08 12.70 -8.55
N PHE A 329 -4.01 11.94 -8.41
CA PHE A 329 -2.90 12.03 -9.36
C PHE A 329 -3.33 11.66 -10.79
N CYS A 330 -4.09 10.58 -10.96
CA CYS A 330 -4.62 10.14 -12.24
C CYS A 330 -5.57 11.19 -12.87
N GLU A 331 -6.37 11.88 -12.07
CA GLU A 331 -7.27 12.95 -12.49
C GLU A 331 -6.49 14.21 -12.90
N ASN A 332 -5.50 14.62 -12.11
CA ASN A 332 -4.63 15.75 -12.42
C ASN A 332 -3.84 15.51 -13.72
N LEU A 333 -3.31 14.32 -13.92
CA LEU A 333 -2.64 13.94 -15.16
C LEU A 333 -3.63 13.99 -16.35
N ASN A 334 -4.86 13.54 -16.17
CA ASN A 334 -5.88 13.61 -17.20
C ASN A 334 -6.20 15.06 -17.60
N ALA A 335 -6.36 15.95 -16.63
CA ALA A 335 -6.58 17.38 -16.88
C ALA A 335 -5.40 18.01 -17.64
N LEU A 336 -4.16 17.66 -17.26
CA LEU A 336 -2.96 18.12 -17.95
C LEU A 336 -2.93 17.67 -19.41
N VAL A 337 -3.22 16.38 -19.67
CA VAL A 337 -3.27 15.82 -21.03
C VAL A 337 -4.35 16.51 -21.87
N LEU A 338 -5.55 16.72 -21.33
CA LEU A 338 -6.66 17.37 -22.03
C LEU A 338 -6.32 18.84 -22.39
N ASN A 339 -5.73 19.58 -21.48
CA ASN A 339 -5.29 20.95 -21.73
C ASN A 339 -4.23 21.01 -22.82
N PHE A 340 -3.26 20.10 -22.77
CA PHE A 340 -2.22 20.02 -23.81
C PHE A 340 -2.79 19.59 -25.17
N THR A 341 -3.80 18.73 -25.21
CA THR A 341 -4.49 18.33 -26.45
C THR A 341 -5.09 19.56 -27.14
N ARG A 342 -5.72 20.47 -26.43
CA ARG A 342 -6.28 21.73 -27.00
C ARG A 342 -5.19 22.56 -27.66
N GLU A 343 -4.05 22.76 -26.98
CA GLU A 343 -2.91 23.50 -27.56
C GLU A 343 -2.32 22.77 -28.80
N SER A 344 -2.29 21.45 -28.77
CA SER A 344 -1.86 20.62 -29.90
C SER A 344 -2.80 20.73 -31.11
N ASP A 345 -4.09 20.84 -30.88
CA ASP A 345 -5.09 21.04 -31.93
C ASP A 345 -4.98 22.41 -32.57
N LEU A 346 -4.75 23.47 -31.78
CA LEU A 346 -4.51 24.82 -32.30
C LEU A 346 -3.30 24.82 -33.26
N LEU A 347 -2.16 24.27 -32.80
CA LEU A 347 -0.97 24.16 -33.64
C LEU A 347 -1.21 23.34 -34.92
N SER A 348 -2.01 22.28 -34.83
CA SER A 348 -2.35 21.42 -35.98
C SER A 348 -3.22 22.13 -37.02
N ASN A 349 -4.19 22.94 -36.55
CA ASN A 349 -5.06 23.73 -37.40
C ASN A 349 -4.26 24.80 -38.15
N ASP A 350 -3.41 25.54 -37.43
CA ASP A 350 -2.55 26.56 -38.04
C ASP A 350 -1.58 25.97 -39.06
N LEU A 351 -0.97 24.85 -38.74
CA LEU A 351 -0.10 24.12 -39.68
C LEU A 351 -0.87 23.63 -40.93
N THR A 352 -2.14 23.23 -40.77
CA THR A 352 -2.99 22.79 -41.87
C THR A 352 -3.32 23.96 -42.81
N ILE A 353 -3.63 25.13 -42.24
CA ILE A 353 -3.88 26.36 -43.02
C ILE A 353 -2.63 26.73 -43.81
N LEU A 354 -1.48 26.81 -43.14
CA LEU A 354 -0.19 27.11 -43.78
C LEU A 354 0.14 26.13 -44.92
N ARG A 355 -0.04 24.83 -44.69
CA ARG A 355 0.19 23.82 -45.73
C ARG A 355 -0.64 24.03 -47.01
N ARG A 356 -1.83 24.60 -46.88
CA ARG A 356 -2.70 24.96 -48.05
C ARG A 356 -2.14 26.13 -48.84
N CYS A 357 -1.43 27.05 -48.19
CA CYS A 357 -0.82 28.21 -48.80
C CYS A 357 0.44 27.85 -49.65
N PHE A 358 0.99 26.65 -49.52
CA PHE A 358 2.20 26.19 -50.21
C PHE A 358 1.87 25.23 -51.34
N SER A 359 2.61 25.32 -52.47
CA SER A 359 2.51 24.37 -53.56
C SER A 359 2.93 22.95 -53.11
N PHE A 360 2.49 21.93 -53.84
CA PHE A 360 2.87 20.54 -53.57
C PHE A 360 4.38 20.32 -53.48
N PHE A 361 5.17 20.94 -54.38
CA PHE A 361 6.62 20.84 -54.41
C PHE A 361 7.30 21.50 -53.21
N ASP A 362 6.77 22.61 -52.75
CA ASP A 362 7.30 23.30 -51.55
C ASP A 362 7.01 22.51 -50.27
N ARG A 363 5.83 21.89 -50.19
CA ARG A 363 5.47 20.96 -49.10
C ARG A 363 6.43 19.77 -49.04
N LEU A 364 6.82 19.20 -50.19
CA LEU A 364 7.78 18.11 -50.26
C LEU A 364 9.19 18.54 -49.81
N LYS A 365 9.65 19.74 -50.19
CA LYS A 365 10.95 20.27 -49.73
C LYS A 365 10.98 20.44 -48.21
N VAL A 366 9.97 21.06 -47.62
CA VAL A 366 9.84 21.23 -46.18
C VAL A 366 9.78 19.87 -45.45
N SER A 367 9.02 18.92 -45.99
CA SER A 367 8.90 17.57 -45.41
C SER A 367 10.23 16.78 -45.45
N ARG A 368 11.01 16.87 -46.55
CA ARG A 368 12.31 16.20 -46.66
C ARG A 368 13.36 16.78 -45.68
N GLN A 369 13.42 18.10 -45.54
CA GLN A 369 14.29 18.75 -44.57
C GLN A 369 13.90 18.48 -43.13
N SER A 370 12.64 18.12 -42.84
CA SER A 370 12.23 17.72 -41.50
C SER A 370 12.64 16.30 -41.11
N ARG A 371 12.92 15.42 -42.10
CA ARG A 371 13.36 14.05 -41.83
C ARG A 371 14.88 13.92 -41.68
N SER A 372 15.66 14.87 -42.18
CA SER A 372 17.14 14.82 -42.09
C SER A 372 17.72 15.33 -40.76
N LEU A 373 16.88 15.78 -39.82
CA LEU A 373 17.24 16.34 -38.53
C LEU A 373 16.60 15.57 -37.34
N GLY A 374 16.10 14.40 -37.54
CA GLY A 374 15.64 13.42 -36.56
C GLY A 374 16.45 12.17 -36.66
#